data_aa15f7c99e1bdfd49b5ec0656eddb3f1
#
_entry.id   aa15f7c99e1bdfd49b5ec0656eddb3f1
#
_cell.length_a   1.000
_cell.length_b   1.000
_cell.length_c   1.000
_cell.angle_alpha   90.00
_cell.angle_beta   90.00
_cell.angle_gamma   90.00
#
_symmetry.space_group_name_H-M   'P 1'
#
loop_
_entity.id
_entity.type
_entity.pdbx_description
1 polymer ?
#
loop_
_entity_poly.entity_id
_entity_poly.type
_entity_poly.pdbx_seq_one_letter_code
_entity_poly.pdbx_strand_id
1 'polypeptide(L)'
;MKVSKFLLPIIIVLGVTVFQSIFIVQEINQAIVLQFGDPKKIIKKSGLNFKLPFIQNVAYLDKRVLNLDNPPEEVIAADQKRLIVDAFARFKIIDPLKFYISVGNERVARQRLATIINSRIRGVLGRQDLATLLSKDRAKQMSIIQNDVNREAQNFGIEIVDVRIKRADLPQANSDAIYARMQTERQREAKEFRAQGAEIATKIRSTADKEVTVILANAKTVSYTHLRAHETGRNLVCRL
;
A
#
# COMPACT_ATOMS: atom_id res chain seq x y z
N MET A 1 -36.21 -53.31 -47.98
CA MET A 1 -35.13 -52.35 -48.21
C MET A 1 -35.49 -50.88 -47.91
N LYS A 2 -36.40 -50.50 -46.99
CA LYS A 2 -36.75 -49.13 -46.65
C LYS A 2 -36.08 -48.62 -45.35
N VAL A 3 -35.59 -49.54 -44.49
CA VAL A 3 -34.96 -49.17 -43.18
C VAL A 3 -33.60 -48.48 -43.36
N SER A 4 -32.85 -48.77 -44.40
CA SER A 4 -31.51 -48.25 -44.68
C SER A 4 -31.53 -46.75 -44.97
N LYS A 5 -32.61 -46.19 -45.56
CA LYS A 5 -32.65 -44.73 -45.88
C LYS A 5 -32.86 -43.84 -44.69
N PHE A 6 -33.46 -44.31 -43.59
CA PHE A 6 -33.63 -43.57 -42.34
C PHE A 6 -32.45 -43.77 -41.36
N LEU A 7 -31.69 -44.84 -41.48
CA LEU A 7 -30.59 -45.18 -40.60
C LEU A 7 -29.40 -44.26 -40.81
N LEU A 8 -29.14 -43.87 -42.07
CA LEU A 8 -28.03 -42.97 -42.42
C LEU A 8 -28.17 -41.58 -41.80
N PRO A 9 -29.30 -40.84 -41.87
CA PRO A 9 -29.46 -39.54 -41.21
C PRO A 9 -29.42 -39.67 -39.68
N ILE A 10 -29.90 -40.74 -39.07
CA ILE A 10 -29.83 -40.98 -37.63
C ILE A 10 -28.36 -41.12 -37.18
N ILE A 11 -27.54 -41.87 -37.92
CA ILE A 11 -26.10 -42.02 -37.61
C ILE A 11 -25.37 -40.67 -37.72
N ILE A 12 -25.71 -39.86 -38.73
CA ILE A 12 -25.13 -38.52 -38.90
C ILE A 12 -25.50 -37.62 -37.70
N VAL A 13 -26.76 -37.58 -37.28
CA VAL A 13 -27.21 -36.81 -36.14
C VAL A 13 -26.53 -37.28 -34.86
N LEU A 14 -26.40 -38.58 -34.65
CA LEU A 14 -25.71 -39.17 -33.51
C LEU A 14 -24.21 -38.78 -33.53
N GLY A 15 -23.54 -38.85 -34.68
CA GLY A 15 -22.15 -38.42 -34.84
C GLY A 15 -21.94 -36.95 -34.52
N VAL A 16 -22.81 -36.06 -34.97
CA VAL A 16 -22.77 -34.63 -34.69
C VAL A 16 -22.99 -34.36 -33.21
N THR A 17 -23.94 -35.05 -32.57
CA THR A 17 -24.20 -34.87 -31.12
C THR A 17 -23.02 -35.35 -30.28
N VAL A 18 -22.39 -36.45 -30.62
CA VAL A 18 -21.17 -36.94 -29.94
C VAL A 18 -20.02 -35.96 -30.14
N PHE A 19 -19.82 -35.41 -31.33
CA PHE A 19 -18.79 -34.44 -31.62
C PHE A 19 -18.98 -33.14 -30.81
N GLN A 20 -20.20 -32.63 -30.70
CA GLN A 20 -20.52 -31.43 -29.89
C GLN A 20 -20.48 -31.70 -28.38
N SER A 21 -20.48 -32.97 -27.94
CA SER A 21 -20.37 -33.33 -26.53
C SER A 21 -18.96 -33.18 -25.98
N ILE A 22 -17.96 -33.20 -26.85
CA ILE A 22 -16.53 -33.15 -26.45
C ILE A 22 -16.05 -31.73 -26.41
N PHE A 23 -15.33 -31.35 -25.30
CA PHE A 23 -14.62 -30.09 -25.21
C PHE A 23 -13.27 -30.26 -24.49
N ILE A 24 -12.33 -29.38 -24.79
CA ILE A 24 -10.99 -29.41 -24.23
C ILE A 24 -10.80 -28.23 -23.32
N VAL A 25 -10.29 -28.47 -22.11
CA VAL A 25 -9.86 -27.46 -21.17
C VAL A 25 -8.34 -27.34 -21.25
N GLN A 26 -7.85 -26.18 -21.61
CA GLN A 26 -6.43 -25.88 -21.67
C GLN A 26 -5.86 -25.70 -20.26
N GLU A 27 -4.54 -25.87 -20.08
CA GLU A 27 -3.85 -25.70 -18.79
C GLU A 27 -3.99 -24.28 -18.20
N ILE A 28 -4.10 -23.28 -19.05
CA ILE A 28 -4.26 -21.88 -18.68
C ILE A 28 -5.69 -21.55 -18.22
N ASN A 29 -6.65 -22.42 -18.50
CA ASN A 29 -8.08 -22.20 -18.25
C ASN A 29 -8.62 -23.18 -17.21
N GLN A 30 -9.65 -22.78 -16.55
CA GLN A 30 -10.57 -23.62 -15.79
C GLN A 30 -11.96 -23.44 -16.38
N ALA A 31 -12.78 -24.47 -16.31
CA ALA A 31 -14.10 -24.46 -16.93
C ALA A 31 -15.21 -24.73 -15.94
N ILE A 32 -16.33 -24.04 -16.11
CA ILE A 32 -17.57 -24.32 -15.40
C ILE A 32 -18.58 -24.81 -16.44
N VAL A 33 -19.14 -25.94 -16.19
CA VAL A 33 -20.25 -26.47 -16.98
C VAL A 33 -21.55 -26.00 -16.39
N LEU A 34 -22.27 -25.19 -17.15
CA LEU A 34 -23.53 -24.58 -16.79
C LEU A 34 -24.67 -25.35 -17.43
N GLN A 35 -25.73 -25.59 -16.69
CA GLN A 35 -26.98 -26.19 -17.20
C GLN A 35 -28.11 -25.20 -16.94
N PHE A 36 -28.67 -24.61 -18.01
CA PHE A 36 -29.68 -23.56 -17.93
C PHE A 36 -29.25 -22.35 -17.06
N GLY A 37 -27.94 -22.06 -17.02
CA GLY A 37 -27.37 -20.99 -16.17
C GLY A 37 -26.86 -21.45 -14.81
N ASP A 38 -27.27 -22.62 -14.32
CA ASP A 38 -26.81 -23.17 -13.04
C ASP A 38 -25.46 -23.88 -13.18
N PRO A 39 -24.48 -23.62 -12.31
CA PRO A 39 -23.19 -24.29 -12.29
C PRO A 39 -23.33 -25.72 -11.75
N LYS A 40 -23.15 -26.73 -12.60
CA LYS A 40 -23.27 -28.17 -12.24
C LYS A 40 -21.90 -28.82 -11.99
N LYS A 41 -20.89 -28.46 -12.75
CA LYS A 41 -19.59 -29.13 -12.69
C LYS A 41 -18.46 -28.11 -12.86
N ILE A 42 -17.45 -28.19 -12.00
CA ILE A 42 -16.23 -27.39 -12.10
C ILE A 42 -15.09 -28.28 -12.55
N ILE A 43 -14.35 -27.84 -13.56
CA ILE A 43 -13.21 -28.56 -14.12
C ILE A 43 -11.97 -27.68 -13.96
N LYS A 44 -11.10 -28.05 -13.01
CA LYS A 44 -9.84 -27.36 -12.72
C LYS A 44 -8.63 -28.00 -13.40
N LYS A 45 -8.79 -29.26 -13.84
CA LYS A 45 -7.73 -30.01 -14.54
C LYS A 45 -7.88 -29.85 -16.04
N SER A 46 -6.75 -29.64 -16.73
CA SER A 46 -6.67 -29.65 -18.18
C SER A 46 -6.97 -31.05 -18.74
N GLY A 47 -7.50 -31.09 -19.94
CA GLY A 47 -7.77 -32.33 -20.64
C GLY A 47 -9.12 -32.36 -21.37
N LEU A 48 -9.43 -33.50 -21.86
CA LEU A 48 -10.65 -33.79 -22.61
C LEU A 48 -11.81 -34.05 -21.63
N ASN A 49 -12.93 -33.35 -21.84
CA ASN A 49 -14.10 -33.43 -20.99
C ASN A 49 -15.35 -33.55 -21.85
N PHE A 50 -16.44 -34.03 -21.22
CA PHE A 50 -17.73 -34.25 -21.88
C PHE A 50 -18.79 -33.34 -21.28
N LYS A 51 -19.66 -32.80 -22.15
CA LYS A 51 -20.86 -32.05 -21.79
C LYS A 51 -22.07 -32.60 -22.53
N LEU A 52 -23.24 -32.35 -22.01
CA LEU A 52 -24.47 -32.64 -22.73
C LEU A 52 -24.72 -31.55 -23.78
N PRO A 53 -24.69 -31.89 -25.11
CA PRO A 53 -24.96 -30.91 -26.15
C PRO A 53 -26.38 -30.33 -25.98
N PHE A 54 -26.59 -29.10 -26.44
CA PHE A 54 -27.84 -28.33 -26.40
C PHE A 54 -28.33 -27.91 -25.01
N ILE A 55 -27.98 -28.63 -23.92
CA ILE A 55 -28.45 -28.37 -22.56
C ILE A 55 -27.38 -27.69 -21.73
N GLN A 56 -26.11 -28.02 -21.94
CA GLN A 56 -25.00 -27.54 -21.15
C GLN A 56 -24.10 -26.58 -21.94
N ASN A 57 -23.81 -25.44 -21.34
CA ASN A 57 -22.83 -24.47 -21.82
C ASN A 57 -21.57 -24.53 -20.96
N VAL A 58 -20.41 -24.20 -21.55
CA VAL A 58 -19.13 -24.17 -20.83
C VAL A 58 -18.65 -22.74 -20.79
N ALA A 59 -18.45 -22.23 -19.58
CA ALA A 59 -17.80 -20.96 -19.32
C ALA A 59 -16.33 -21.20 -18.96
N TYR A 60 -15.42 -20.60 -19.71
CA TYR A 60 -13.98 -20.65 -19.45
C TYR A 60 -13.56 -19.46 -18.62
N LEU A 61 -12.74 -19.71 -17.61
CA LEU A 61 -12.15 -18.70 -16.74
C LEU A 61 -10.63 -18.87 -16.77
N ASP A 62 -9.89 -17.76 -16.81
CA ASP A 62 -8.43 -17.79 -16.79
C ASP A 62 -7.93 -18.22 -15.39
N LYS A 63 -7.00 -19.18 -15.35
CA LYS A 63 -6.37 -19.68 -14.11
C LYS A 63 -5.09 -18.94 -13.77
N ARG A 64 -4.55 -18.17 -14.70
CA ARG A 64 -3.32 -17.40 -14.54
C ARG A 64 -3.52 -16.21 -13.61
N VAL A 65 -2.42 -15.60 -13.24
CA VAL A 65 -2.42 -14.31 -12.56
C VAL A 65 -2.74 -13.21 -13.57
N LEU A 66 -3.82 -12.51 -13.32
CA LEU A 66 -4.34 -11.42 -14.16
C LEU A 66 -3.93 -10.07 -13.58
N ASN A 67 -3.60 -9.12 -14.45
CA ASN A 67 -3.34 -7.75 -14.06
C ASN A 67 -4.64 -6.93 -14.04
N LEU A 68 -4.77 -6.11 -13.01
CA LEU A 68 -5.79 -5.08 -12.90
C LEU A 68 -5.08 -3.73 -12.80
N ASP A 69 -5.08 -2.97 -13.87
CA ASP A 69 -4.67 -1.58 -13.86
C ASP A 69 -5.86 -0.72 -13.42
N ASN A 70 -5.64 0.04 -12.37
CA ASN A 70 -6.65 0.90 -11.81
C ASN A 70 -6.44 2.32 -12.35
N PRO A 71 -7.49 3.05 -12.78
CA PRO A 71 -7.33 4.43 -13.19
C PRO A 71 -6.80 5.28 -12.03
N PRO A 72 -5.92 6.26 -12.30
CA PRO A 72 -5.43 7.16 -11.28
C PRO A 72 -6.58 7.85 -10.54
N GLU A 73 -6.53 7.87 -9.21
CA GLU A 73 -7.53 8.52 -8.37
C GLU A 73 -6.90 9.57 -7.45
N GLU A 74 -7.67 10.62 -7.15
CA GLU A 74 -7.28 11.60 -6.14
C GLU A 74 -7.58 11.08 -4.73
N VAL A 75 -6.55 11.14 -3.87
CA VAL A 75 -6.62 10.78 -2.47
C VAL A 75 -6.08 11.94 -1.63
N ILE A 76 -6.74 12.24 -0.52
CA ILE A 76 -6.28 13.24 0.44
C ILE A 76 -5.50 12.51 1.54
N ALA A 77 -4.23 12.86 1.72
CA ALA A 77 -3.38 12.36 2.80
C ALA A 77 -3.71 13.00 4.16
N ALA A 78 -3.18 12.47 5.27
CA ALA A 78 -3.44 12.99 6.61
C ALA A 78 -2.98 14.44 6.77
N ASP A 79 -1.92 14.84 6.07
CA ASP A 79 -1.40 16.22 6.01
C ASP A 79 -2.20 17.14 5.05
N GLN A 80 -3.43 16.75 4.68
CA GLN A 80 -4.36 17.47 3.80
C GLN A 80 -3.84 17.74 2.38
N LYS A 81 -2.76 17.08 1.97
CA LYS A 81 -2.27 17.17 0.60
C LYS A 81 -3.07 16.24 -0.31
N ARG A 82 -3.47 16.77 -1.47
CA ARG A 82 -4.10 15.97 -2.53
C ARG A 82 -3.02 15.25 -3.32
N LEU A 83 -3.21 13.96 -3.52
CA LEU A 83 -2.32 13.09 -4.27
C LEU A 83 -3.09 12.40 -5.37
N ILE A 84 -2.52 12.33 -6.56
CA ILE A 84 -2.99 11.47 -7.64
C ILE A 84 -2.24 10.15 -7.50
N VAL A 85 -2.97 9.09 -7.18
CA VAL A 85 -2.41 7.76 -6.92
C VAL A 85 -2.76 6.84 -8.07
N ASP A 86 -1.73 6.31 -8.73
CA ASP A 86 -1.83 5.26 -9.74
C ASP A 86 -1.42 3.92 -9.11
N ALA A 87 -2.32 2.95 -9.12
CA ALA A 87 -2.10 1.66 -8.50
C ALA A 87 -2.48 0.50 -9.43
N PHE A 88 -1.83 -0.63 -9.25
CA PHE A 88 -2.21 -1.87 -9.93
C PHE A 88 -2.30 -3.01 -8.93
N ALA A 89 -3.09 -4.00 -9.29
CA ALA A 89 -3.18 -5.24 -8.54
C ALA A 89 -2.98 -6.44 -9.46
N ARG A 90 -2.53 -7.53 -8.88
CA ARG A 90 -2.49 -8.85 -9.51
C ARG A 90 -3.41 -9.78 -8.78
N PHE A 91 -4.29 -10.43 -9.49
CA PHE A 91 -5.28 -11.31 -8.90
C PHE A 91 -5.36 -12.64 -9.65
N LYS A 92 -5.86 -13.66 -8.96
CA LYS A 92 -6.07 -15.01 -9.50
C LYS A 92 -7.42 -15.53 -9.04
N ILE A 93 -8.11 -16.25 -9.92
CA ILE A 93 -9.37 -16.90 -9.61
C ILE A 93 -9.07 -18.27 -9.01
N ILE A 94 -9.36 -18.45 -7.70
CA ILE A 94 -9.14 -19.72 -6.99
C ILE A 94 -10.40 -20.58 -6.99
N ASP A 95 -11.55 -19.94 -6.71
CA ASP A 95 -12.83 -20.63 -6.65
C ASP A 95 -13.74 -20.17 -7.80
N PRO A 96 -13.78 -20.95 -8.91
CA PRO A 96 -14.61 -20.63 -10.06
C PRO A 96 -16.10 -20.54 -9.73
N LEU A 97 -16.59 -21.38 -8.78
CA LEU A 97 -17.99 -21.40 -8.41
C LEU A 97 -18.40 -20.10 -7.73
N LYS A 98 -17.67 -19.73 -6.67
CA LYS A 98 -17.92 -18.46 -5.97
C LYS A 98 -17.79 -17.28 -6.93
N PHE A 99 -16.79 -17.31 -7.80
CA PHE A 99 -16.57 -16.27 -8.80
C PHE A 99 -17.76 -16.13 -9.72
N TYR A 100 -18.24 -17.22 -10.28
CA TYR A 100 -19.37 -17.20 -11.22
C TYR A 100 -20.66 -16.72 -10.55
N ILE A 101 -20.98 -17.22 -9.35
CA ILE A 101 -22.20 -16.85 -8.61
C ILE A 101 -22.18 -15.39 -8.17
N SER A 102 -21.04 -14.88 -7.70
CA SER A 102 -20.95 -13.53 -7.11
C SER A 102 -20.69 -12.43 -8.13
N VAL A 103 -19.96 -12.75 -9.20
CA VAL A 103 -19.46 -11.74 -10.15
C VAL A 103 -19.89 -12.03 -11.58
N GLY A 104 -20.01 -13.29 -11.95
CA GLY A 104 -20.45 -13.77 -13.26
C GLY A 104 -19.38 -13.75 -14.34
N ASN A 105 -18.66 -12.63 -14.52
CA ASN A 105 -17.64 -12.51 -15.56
C ASN A 105 -16.45 -11.64 -15.11
N GLU A 106 -15.34 -11.74 -15.85
CA GLU A 106 -14.09 -11.05 -15.55
C GLU A 106 -14.21 -9.53 -15.61
N ARG A 107 -15.03 -8.98 -16.49
CA ARG A 107 -15.23 -7.53 -16.61
C ARG A 107 -15.83 -6.95 -15.34
N VAL A 108 -16.87 -7.56 -14.82
CA VAL A 108 -17.52 -7.15 -13.56
C VAL A 108 -16.58 -7.36 -12.38
N ALA A 109 -15.77 -8.45 -12.40
CA ALA A 109 -14.73 -8.68 -11.40
C ALA A 109 -13.75 -7.51 -11.33
N ARG A 110 -13.22 -7.10 -12.47
CA ARG A 110 -12.28 -5.98 -12.58
C ARG A 110 -12.88 -4.68 -12.02
N GLN A 111 -14.12 -4.37 -12.35
CA GLN A 111 -14.81 -3.18 -11.85
C GLN A 111 -15.00 -3.20 -10.33
N ARG A 112 -15.47 -4.34 -9.78
CA ARG A 112 -15.64 -4.49 -8.32
C ARG A 112 -14.32 -4.44 -7.58
N LEU A 113 -13.30 -5.14 -8.07
CA LEU A 113 -11.95 -5.10 -7.46
C LEU A 113 -11.36 -3.70 -7.51
N ALA A 114 -11.51 -2.97 -8.61
CA ALA A 114 -11.05 -1.59 -8.73
C ALA A 114 -11.68 -0.70 -7.62
N THR A 115 -12.99 -0.81 -7.41
CA THR A 115 -13.69 -0.07 -6.36
C THR A 115 -13.19 -0.43 -4.96
N ILE A 116 -12.98 -1.71 -4.68
CA ILE A 116 -12.45 -2.19 -3.39
C ILE A 116 -11.02 -1.68 -3.18
N ILE A 117 -10.15 -1.81 -4.17
CA ILE A 117 -8.77 -1.36 -4.12
C ILE A 117 -8.71 0.15 -3.85
N ASN A 118 -9.48 0.96 -4.58
CA ASN A 118 -9.54 2.40 -4.40
C ASN A 118 -10.01 2.77 -2.99
N SER A 119 -11.06 2.12 -2.50
CA SER A 119 -11.56 2.34 -1.14
C SER A 119 -10.50 2.03 -0.09
N ARG A 120 -9.75 0.93 -0.23
CA ARG A 120 -8.71 0.54 0.74
C ARG A 120 -7.48 1.41 0.63
N ILE A 121 -7.04 1.76 -0.57
CA ILE A 121 -5.97 2.72 -0.81
C ILE A 121 -6.30 4.05 -0.14
N ARG A 122 -7.50 4.60 -0.39
CA ARG A 122 -7.95 5.85 0.23
C ARG A 122 -8.00 5.77 1.75
N GLY A 123 -8.48 4.66 2.31
CA GLY A 123 -8.56 4.43 3.75
C GLY A 123 -7.19 4.33 4.44
N VAL A 124 -6.20 3.72 3.78
CA VAL A 124 -4.84 3.59 4.33
C VAL A 124 -4.03 4.88 4.13
N LEU A 125 -4.05 5.45 2.91
CA LEU A 125 -3.30 6.67 2.59
C LEU A 125 -3.85 7.90 3.31
N GLY A 126 -5.17 7.99 3.52
CA GLY A 126 -5.80 9.09 4.26
C GLY A 126 -5.41 9.16 5.74
N ARG A 127 -4.81 8.11 6.29
CA ARG A 127 -4.29 8.07 7.68
C ARG A 127 -2.79 8.29 7.78
N GLN A 128 -2.10 8.47 6.67
CA GLN A 128 -0.65 8.60 6.60
C GLN A 128 -0.25 9.92 5.97
N ASP A 129 0.87 10.47 6.44
CA ASP A 129 1.48 11.65 5.84
C ASP A 129 2.25 11.30 4.56
N LEU A 130 2.34 12.24 3.63
CA LEU A 130 3.10 12.07 2.38
C LEU A 130 4.54 11.62 2.62
N ALA A 131 5.20 12.14 3.65
CA ALA A 131 6.57 11.76 3.99
C ALA A 131 6.71 10.27 4.34
N THR A 132 5.74 9.71 5.06
CA THR A 132 5.70 8.27 5.41
C THR A 132 5.48 7.39 4.19
N LEU A 133 4.67 7.84 3.22
CA LEU A 133 4.41 7.13 1.97
C LEU A 133 5.64 7.05 1.05
N LEU A 134 6.54 8.02 1.15
CA LEU A 134 7.80 8.06 0.39
C LEU A 134 8.96 7.36 1.13
N SER A 135 8.76 6.95 2.37
CA SER A 135 9.76 6.32 3.22
C SER A 135 9.85 4.80 3.05
N LYS A 136 10.74 4.15 3.80
CA LYS A 136 10.91 2.69 3.84
C LYS A 136 9.67 1.94 4.35
N ASP A 137 8.75 2.60 5.03
CA ASP A 137 7.51 2.01 5.57
C ASP A 137 6.45 1.73 4.49
N ARG A 138 6.69 2.19 3.26
CA ARG A 138 5.80 1.92 2.11
C ARG A 138 5.48 0.44 1.92
N ALA A 139 6.47 -0.44 2.09
CA ALA A 139 6.28 -1.88 1.93
C ALA A 139 5.27 -2.45 2.95
N LYS A 140 5.33 -1.96 4.19
CA LYS A 140 4.39 -2.34 5.25
C LYS A 140 2.98 -1.88 4.93
N GLN A 141 2.82 -0.66 4.44
CA GLN A 141 1.50 -0.13 4.04
C GLN A 141 0.90 -0.93 2.89
N MET A 142 1.73 -1.30 1.89
CA MET A 142 1.27 -2.14 0.77
C MET A 142 0.81 -3.52 1.24
N SER A 143 1.49 -4.14 2.20
CA SER A 143 1.06 -5.42 2.76
C SER A 143 -0.26 -5.33 3.52
N ILE A 144 -0.53 -4.23 4.23
CA ILE A 144 -1.80 -3.98 4.89
C ILE A 144 -2.92 -3.86 3.85
N ILE A 145 -2.72 -3.04 2.81
CA ILE A 145 -3.69 -2.87 1.73
C ILE A 145 -3.96 -4.22 1.05
N GLN A 146 -2.91 -4.97 0.71
CA GLN A 146 -3.04 -6.29 0.09
C GLN A 146 -3.89 -7.24 0.95
N ASN A 147 -3.62 -7.34 2.25
CA ASN A 147 -4.35 -8.22 3.16
C ASN A 147 -5.83 -7.81 3.29
N ASP A 148 -6.10 -6.50 3.38
CA ASP A 148 -7.47 -6.01 3.49
C ASP A 148 -8.26 -6.23 2.20
N VAL A 149 -7.66 -5.95 1.04
CA VAL A 149 -8.28 -6.21 -0.27
C VAL A 149 -8.47 -7.71 -0.47
N ASN A 150 -7.47 -8.54 -0.10
CA ASN A 150 -7.56 -9.99 -0.25
C ASN A 150 -8.70 -10.59 0.59
N ARG A 151 -8.91 -10.11 1.80
CA ARG A 151 -10.02 -10.55 2.67
C ARG A 151 -11.39 -10.31 2.01
N GLU A 152 -11.57 -9.16 1.36
CA GLU A 152 -12.80 -8.88 0.61
C GLU A 152 -12.91 -9.67 -0.69
N ALA A 153 -11.79 -9.81 -1.42
CA ALA A 153 -11.75 -10.52 -2.69
C ALA A 153 -12.05 -12.03 -2.55
N GLN A 154 -11.72 -12.62 -1.40
CA GLN A 154 -12.03 -14.04 -1.10
C GLN A 154 -13.54 -14.33 -1.11
N ASN A 155 -14.38 -13.35 -0.81
CA ASN A 155 -15.84 -13.49 -0.92
C ASN A 155 -16.31 -13.70 -2.36
N PHE A 156 -15.50 -13.27 -3.31
CA PHE A 156 -15.75 -13.45 -4.76
C PHE A 156 -14.97 -14.62 -5.36
N GLY A 157 -14.31 -15.44 -4.55
CA GLY A 157 -13.48 -16.54 -5.04
C GLY A 157 -12.18 -16.11 -5.71
N ILE A 158 -11.72 -14.87 -5.42
CA ILE A 158 -10.52 -14.26 -5.98
C ILE A 158 -9.45 -14.17 -4.88
N GLU A 159 -8.20 -14.44 -5.24
CA GLU A 159 -7.02 -14.17 -4.43
C GLU A 159 -6.25 -12.98 -5.00
N ILE A 160 -5.89 -12.05 -4.14
CA ILE A 160 -5.02 -10.95 -4.49
C ILE A 160 -3.57 -11.36 -4.23
N VAL A 161 -2.81 -11.50 -5.30
CA VAL A 161 -1.39 -11.90 -5.23
C VAL A 161 -0.52 -10.73 -4.81
N ASP A 162 -0.78 -9.53 -5.35
CA ASP A 162 0.02 -8.34 -5.09
C ASP A 162 -0.81 -7.08 -5.34
N VAL A 163 -0.56 -6.03 -4.55
CA VAL A 163 -1.10 -4.68 -4.76
C VAL A 163 0.04 -3.69 -4.61
N ARG A 164 0.24 -2.84 -5.62
CA ARG A 164 1.29 -1.81 -5.59
C ARG A 164 0.81 -0.49 -6.15
N ILE A 165 1.30 0.57 -5.53
CA ILE A 165 1.20 1.91 -6.08
C ILE A 165 2.33 2.08 -7.09
N LYS A 166 2.00 2.41 -8.34
CA LYS A 166 2.98 2.75 -9.37
C LYS A 166 3.57 4.12 -9.11
N ARG A 167 2.68 5.08 -8.88
CA ARG A 167 3.01 6.49 -8.76
C ARG A 167 2.05 7.19 -7.79
N ALA A 168 2.58 8.12 -7.01
CA ALA A 168 1.80 9.03 -6.18
C ALA A 168 2.37 10.43 -6.39
N ASP A 169 1.65 11.25 -7.13
CA ASP A 169 2.06 12.59 -7.53
C ASP A 169 1.11 13.65 -6.99
N LEU A 170 1.60 14.87 -6.92
CA LEU A 170 0.77 16.04 -6.67
C LEU A 170 0.03 16.46 -7.96
N PRO A 171 -1.21 16.96 -7.87
CA PRO A 171 -1.92 17.50 -9.04
C PRO A 171 -1.10 18.62 -9.70
N GLN A 172 -0.93 18.55 -11.01
CA GLN A 172 -0.09 19.49 -11.78
C GLN A 172 -0.53 20.95 -11.63
N ALA A 173 -1.83 21.20 -11.52
CA ALA A 173 -2.38 22.57 -11.46
C ALA A 173 -1.91 23.39 -10.24
N ASN A 174 -1.44 22.76 -9.17
CA ASN A 174 -1.05 23.42 -7.91
C ASN A 174 0.38 23.04 -7.46
N SER A 175 1.12 22.25 -8.23
CA SER A 175 2.42 21.71 -7.83
C SER A 175 3.43 22.80 -7.49
N ASP A 176 3.54 23.84 -8.30
CA ASP A 176 4.51 24.94 -8.09
C ASP A 176 4.22 25.73 -6.79
N ALA A 177 2.96 26.04 -6.54
CA ALA A 177 2.54 26.71 -5.30
C ALA A 177 2.78 25.84 -4.06
N ILE A 178 2.53 24.53 -4.17
CA ILE A 178 2.77 23.56 -3.10
C ILE A 178 4.28 23.43 -2.83
N TYR A 179 5.11 23.33 -3.87
CA TYR A 179 6.57 23.29 -3.72
C TYR A 179 7.13 24.56 -3.09
N ALA A 180 6.67 25.74 -3.52
CA ALA A 180 7.06 27.00 -2.93
C ALA A 180 6.68 27.07 -1.42
N ARG A 181 5.48 26.64 -1.07
CA ARG A 181 5.05 26.55 0.33
C ARG A 181 5.90 25.56 1.14
N MET A 182 6.17 24.37 0.62
CA MET A 182 7.03 23.37 1.28
C MET A 182 8.44 23.92 1.50
N GLN A 183 9.00 24.62 0.53
CA GLN A 183 10.30 25.26 0.66
C GLN A 183 10.30 26.32 1.77
N THR A 184 9.26 27.16 1.84
CA THR A 184 9.10 28.18 2.89
C THR A 184 8.96 27.54 4.28
N GLU A 185 8.17 26.47 4.41
CA GLU A 185 8.05 25.70 5.66
C GLU A 185 9.40 25.13 6.12
N ARG A 186 10.16 24.52 5.21
CA ARG A 186 11.48 23.96 5.53
C ARG A 186 12.49 25.05 5.92
N GLN A 187 12.42 26.20 5.27
CA GLN A 187 13.27 27.33 5.66
C GLN A 187 12.90 27.88 7.06
N ARG A 188 11.61 27.92 7.38
CA ARG A 188 11.14 28.34 8.71
C ARG A 188 11.60 27.35 9.78
N GLU A 189 11.41 26.07 9.57
CA GLU A 189 11.86 25.00 10.47
C GLU A 189 13.39 25.05 10.71
N ALA A 190 14.15 25.22 9.62
CA ALA A 190 15.59 25.36 9.72
C ALA A 190 16.04 26.63 10.50
N LYS A 191 15.31 27.76 10.36
CA LYS A 191 15.56 28.99 11.14
C LYS A 191 15.24 28.74 12.61
N GLU A 192 14.15 28.07 12.92
CA GLU A 192 13.75 27.73 14.28
C GLU A 192 14.81 26.86 14.98
N PHE A 193 15.27 25.76 14.34
CA PHE A 193 16.33 24.94 14.92
C PHE A 193 17.65 25.70 15.10
N ARG A 194 18.02 26.63 14.19
CA ARG A 194 19.20 27.47 14.38
C ARG A 194 19.04 28.43 15.54
N ALA A 195 17.84 29.01 15.70
CA ALA A 195 17.56 29.92 16.83
C ALA A 195 17.63 29.20 18.18
N GLN A 196 17.02 28.00 18.27
CA GLN A 196 17.10 27.14 19.46
C GLN A 196 18.56 26.73 19.75
N GLY A 197 19.33 26.36 18.73
CA GLY A 197 20.75 26.07 18.89
C GLY A 197 21.57 27.27 19.39
N ALA A 198 21.29 28.47 18.89
CA ALA A 198 21.93 29.69 19.33
C ALA A 198 21.56 30.06 20.78
N GLU A 199 20.30 29.91 21.17
CA GLU A 199 19.82 30.09 22.54
C GLU A 199 20.55 29.15 23.50
N ILE A 200 20.60 27.86 23.20
CA ILE A 200 21.30 26.86 24.03
C ILE A 200 22.78 27.18 24.12
N ALA A 201 23.43 27.54 23.03
CA ALA A 201 24.84 27.93 23.03
C ALA A 201 25.11 29.16 23.88
N THR A 202 24.24 30.16 23.80
CA THR A 202 24.34 31.38 24.63
C THR A 202 24.14 31.04 26.11
N LYS A 203 23.17 30.18 26.43
CA LYS A 203 22.92 29.75 27.81
C LYS A 203 24.14 28.99 28.40
N ILE A 204 24.72 28.07 27.64
CA ILE A 204 25.92 27.32 28.06
C ILE A 204 27.09 28.28 28.30
N ARG A 205 27.36 29.23 27.38
CA ARG A 205 28.45 30.20 27.51
C ARG A 205 28.24 31.08 28.71
N SER A 206 27.05 31.66 28.87
CA SER A 206 26.77 32.58 30.02
C SER A 206 26.84 31.84 31.35
N THR A 207 26.48 30.56 31.41
CA THR A 207 26.63 29.73 32.62
C THR A 207 28.13 29.53 32.95
N ALA A 208 28.93 29.15 31.94
CA ALA A 208 30.38 28.99 32.10
C ALA A 208 31.07 30.29 32.49
N ASP A 209 30.75 31.41 31.86
CA ASP A 209 31.30 32.73 32.19
C ASP A 209 30.94 33.14 33.62
N LYS A 210 29.71 32.87 34.05
CA LYS A 210 29.29 33.09 35.45
C LYS A 210 30.11 32.22 36.40
N GLU A 211 30.30 30.95 36.14
CA GLU A 211 31.11 30.05 36.97
C GLU A 211 32.56 30.52 37.05
N VAL A 212 33.18 30.90 35.95
CA VAL A 212 34.52 31.45 35.90
C VAL A 212 34.61 32.72 36.76
N THR A 213 33.63 33.63 36.63
CA THR A 213 33.60 34.89 37.41
C THR A 213 33.49 34.59 38.91
N VAL A 214 32.65 33.65 39.31
CA VAL A 214 32.48 33.23 40.71
C VAL A 214 33.76 32.62 41.27
N ILE A 215 34.40 31.71 40.52
CA ILE A 215 35.69 31.08 40.92
C ILE A 215 36.77 32.11 41.08
N LEU A 216 36.92 33.05 40.13
CA LEU A 216 37.91 34.11 40.20
C LEU A 216 37.65 35.07 41.38
N ALA A 217 36.39 35.43 41.63
CA ALA A 217 36.02 36.28 42.77
C ALA A 217 36.32 35.58 44.09
N ASN A 218 35.97 34.29 44.23
CA ASN A 218 36.29 33.51 45.42
C ASN A 218 37.81 33.38 45.63
N ALA A 219 38.58 33.07 44.58
CA ALA A 219 40.03 33.03 44.69
C ALA A 219 40.68 34.36 45.12
N LYS A 220 40.21 35.47 44.57
CA LYS A 220 40.66 36.83 45.00
C LYS A 220 40.33 37.12 46.47
N THR A 221 39.11 36.76 46.90
CA THR A 221 38.65 36.93 48.28
C THR A 221 39.53 36.14 49.27
N VAL A 222 39.74 34.83 48.97
CA VAL A 222 40.60 33.99 49.79
C VAL A 222 42.02 34.45 49.80
N SER A 223 42.60 34.86 48.68
CA SER A 223 43.96 35.47 48.64
C SER A 223 44.07 36.75 49.47
N TYR A 224 43.08 37.61 49.35
CA TYR A 224 43.04 38.85 50.12
C TYR A 224 42.93 38.64 51.66
N THR A 225 42.05 37.71 52.07
CA THR A 225 41.92 37.34 53.50
C THR A 225 43.19 36.72 54.04
N HIS A 226 43.85 35.86 53.29
CA HIS A 226 45.09 35.18 53.68
C HIS A 226 46.25 36.18 53.81
N LEU A 227 46.46 37.11 52.85
CA LEU A 227 47.45 38.17 52.93
C LEU A 227 47.20 39.10 54.10
N ARG A 228 45.96 39.52 54.33
CA ARG A 228 45.61 40.45 55.47
C ARG A 228 45.79 39.74 56.79
N ALA A 229 45.47 38.44 56.91
CA ALA A 229 45.76 37.72 58.16
C ALA A 229 47.27 37.63 58.45
N HIS A 230 48.09 37.43 57.42
CA HIS A 230 49.56 37.40 57.51
C HIS A 230 50.11 38.74 57.90
N GLU A 231 49.60 39.86 57.34
CA GLU A 231 50.03 41.25 57.74
C GLU A 231 49.63 41.58 59.20
N THR A 232 48.44 41.20 59.65
CA THR A 232 48.00 41.36 61.04
C THR A 232 48.85 40.57 62.02
N GLY A 233 49.21 39.32 61.65
CA GLY A 233 50.11 38.48 62.44
C GLY A 233 51.53 39.11 62.58
N ARG A 234 52.06 39.69 61.49
CA ARG A 234 53.39 40.36 61.49
C ARG A 234 53.39 41.67 62.26
N ASN A 235 52.31 42.46 62.18
CA ASN A 235 52.20 43.73 62.98
C ASN A 235 51.98 43.45 64.44
N LEU A 236 51.46 42.32 64.87
CA LEU A 236 51.41 41.98 66.32
C LEU A 236 52.74 41.48 66.85
N VAL A 237 53.60 40.88 66.05
CA VAL A 237 54.96 40.45 66.48
C VAL A 237 55.91 41.64 66.50
N CYS A 238 55.73 42.71 65.76
CA CYS A 238 56.56 43.94 65.82
C CYS A 238 56.17 44.91 66.93
N ARG A 239 55.16 44.59 67.73
CA ARG A 239 54.73 45.46 68.90
C ARG A 239 55.08 44.87 70.27
N LEU A 240 55.85 43.78 70.31
CA LEU A 240 56.50 43.23 71.49
C LEU A 240 58.00 43.48 71.38
#